data_e6d5caaa836cb7bc50450038327fa9b1
#
_entry.id   e6d5caaa836cb7bc50450038327fa9b1
#
_cell.length_a   1.000
_cell.length_b   1.000
_cell.length_c   1.000
_cell.angle_alpha   90.00
_cell.angle_beta   90.00
_cell.angle_gamma   90.00
#
_symmetry.space_group_name_H-M   'P 1'
#
loop_
_entity.id
_entity.type
_entity.pdbx_description
1 polymer ?
#
loop_
_entity_poly.entity_id
_entity_poly.type
_entity_poly.pdbx_seq_one_letter_code
_entity_poly.pdbx_strand_id
1 'polypeptide(L)'
;VKPAGPVFDKTWRAECVVEIAERTETDWMIRRHYLGKWPGVTVLALAMKRAGVAIGLIVFALPPRETAKRYGGVTWELARLWIDDAVPVNGETWLIGRAVRFIRRERPEVAVLVSYADPAAGHAGVIYKAANWAADGRTDDGRKSPRCDLESVFDGKRYSRWSHVPEGDMAERVPRVSKWRFVHRMK
;
A
#
# COMPACT_ATOMS: atom_id res chain seq x y z
N VAL A 1 1.91 17.03 25.85
CA VAL A 1 3.30 16.92 25.36
C VAL A 1 3.40 15.55 24.70
N LYS A 2 3.57 15.49 23.36
CA LYS A 2 3.93 14.22 22.70
C LYS A 2 5.28 13.77 23.27
N PRO A 3 5.43 12.50 23.71
CA PRO A 3 6.75 12.01 24.04
C PRO A 3 7.66 12.21 22.82
N ALA A 4 8.89 12.67 23.06
CA ALA A 4 9.89 12.81 22.03
C ALA A 4 10.00 11.46 21.30
N GLY A 5 9.74 11.45 20.01
CA GLY A 5 9.87 10.25 19.21
C GLY A 5 11.31 9.72 19.24
N PRO A 6 11.53 8.46 18.86
CA PRO A 6 12.87 7.86 18.90
C PRO A 6 13.83 8.69 18.04
N VAL A 7 14.95 9.11 18.63
CA VAL A 7 16.02 9.78 17.89
C VAL A 7 16.70 8.72 17.00
N PHE A 8 16.73 8.96 15.70
CA PHE A 8 17.39 8.09 14.72
C PHE A 8 18.74 8.70 14.33
N ASP A 9 19.79 7.93 14.42
CA ASP A 9 21.11 8.26 13.88
C ASP A 9 21.33 7.59 12.50
N LYS A 10 22.54 7.71 11.95
CA LYS A 10 22.89 7.13 10.66
C LYS A 10 22.87 5.58 10.66
N THR A 11 22.90 4.94 11.81
CA THR A 11 22.94 3.48 11.99
C THR A 11 21.56 2.86 12.21
N TRP A 12 20.49 3.65 12.22
CA TRP A 12 19.12 3.23 12.54
C TRP A 12 18.68 1.93 11.86
N ARG A 13 19.19 1.66 10.64
CA ARG A 13 18.84 0.46 9.88
C ARG A 13 19.33 -0.82 10.52
N ALA A 14 20.48 -0.76 11.21
CA ALA A 14 21.04 -1.91 11.93
C ALA A 14 20.25 -2.24 13.20
N GLU A 15 19.55 -1.26 13.77
CA GLU A 15 18.76 -1.41 14.98
C GLU A 15 17.31 -1.88 14.67
N CYS A 16 16.93 -1.91 13.38
CA CYS A 16 15.60 -2.31 12.96
C CYS A 16 15.59 -3.76 12.50
N VAL A 17 14.60 -4.49 12.97
CA VAL A 17 14.24 -5.82 12.47
C VAL A 17 12.93 -5.77 11.69
N VAL A 18 12.77 -6.69 10.74
CA VAL A 18 11.52 -6.87 10.00
C VAL A 18 11.06 -8.30 10.20
N GLU A 19 9.89 -8.46 10.77
CA GLU A 19 9.29 -9.74 11.12
C GLU A 19 7.81 -9.80 10.80
N ILE A 20 7.19 -10.98 10.91
CA ILE A 20 5.75 -11.14 10.70
C ILE A 20 5.00 -10.26 11.70
N ALA A 21 4.07 -9.45 11.18
CA ALA A 21 3.32 -8.50 11.98
C ALA A 21 2.19 -9.20 12.75
N GLU A 22 2.12 -8.95 14.05
CA GLU A 22 0.95 -9.25 14.85
C GLU A 22 -0.16 -8.22 14.58
N ARG A 23 -1.36 -8.68 14.22
CA ARG A 23 -2.46 -7.79 13.85
C ARG A 23 -2.87 -6.87 14.98
N THR A 24 -2.94 -7.38 16.20
CA THR A 24 -3.25 -6.62 17.41
C THR A 24 -2.25 -5.50 17.68
N GLU A 25 -0.98 -5.74 17.38
CA GLU A 25 0.11 -4.78 17.56
C GLU A 25 0.10 -3.68 16.48
N THR A 26 -0.35 -3.99 15.27
CA THR A 26 -0.20 -3.13 14.09
C THR A 26 -1.49 -2.50 13.59
N ASP A 27 -2.65 -2.86 14.15
CA ASP A 27 -3.96 -2.36 13.73
C ASP A 27 -4.06 -0.82 13.79
N TRP A 28 -3.43 -0.20 14.78
CA TRP A 28 -3.39 1.25 14.91
C TRP A 28 -2.66 1.95 13.74
N MET A 29 -1.67 1.30 13.10
CA MET A 29 -0.97 1.83 11.92
C MET A 29 -1.88 1.83 10.70
N ILE A 30 -2.67 0.77 10.53
CA ILE A 30 -3.67 0.69 9.47
C ILE A 30 -4.71 1.79 9.60
N ARG A 31 -5.15 2.11 10.82
CA ARG A 31 -6.10 3.21 11.07
C ARG A 31 -5.53 4.58 10.74
N ARG A 32 -4.21 4.76 10.83
CA ARG A 32 -3.50 6.00 10.44
C ARG A 32 -3.16 6.07 8.96
N HIS A 33 -3.17 4.94 8.26
CA HIS A 33 -3.01 4.93 6.81
C HIS A 33 -4.22 5.61 6.15
N TYR A 34 -4.00 6.37 5.06
CA TYR A 34 -5.07 7.14 4.40
C TYR A 34 -6.29 6.31 3.96
N LEU A 35 -6.14 5.00 3.75
CA LEU A 35 -7.26 4.08 3.48
C LEU A 35 -7.96 3.57 4.75
N GLY A 36 -7.37 3.69 5.93
CA GLY A 36 -7.96 3.43 7.23
C GLY A 36 -8.42 1.99 7.51
N LYS A 37 -8.15 1.04 6.62
CA LYS A 37 -8.65 -0.36 6.73
C LYS A 37 -7.67 -1.37 6.16
N TRP A 38 -7.72 -2.58 6.70
CA TRP A 38 -7.01 -3.73 6.14
C TRP A 38 -7.47 -4.04 4.72
N PRO A 39 -6.61 -4.58 3.85
CA PRO A 39 -7.05 -5.11 2.56
C PRO A 39 -7.94 -6.35 2.76
N GLY A 40 -8.76 -6.65 1.75
CA GLY A 40 -9.77 -7.71 1.85
C GLY A 40 -9.18 -9.10 2.13
N VAL A 41 -8.13 -9.49 1.41
CA VAL A 41 -7.43 -10.78 1.60
C VAL A 41 -5.95 -10.50 1.80
N THR A 42 -5.54 -10.36 3.05
CA THR A 42 -4.13 -10.23 3.44
C THR A 42 -3.43 -11.58 3.34
N VAL A 43 -2.30 -11.64 2.65
CA VAL A 43 -1.48 -12.84 2.49
C VAL A 43 -0.18 -12.77 3.29
N LEU A 44 0.33 -11.56 3.56
CA LEU A 44 1.50 -11.32 4.38
C LEU A 44 1.44 -9.91 4.96
N ALA A 45 1.77 -9.77 6.23
CA ALA A 45 2.04 -8.50 6.87
C ALA A 45 3.37 -8.58 7.59
N LEU A 46 4.23 -7.57 7.41
CA LEU A 46 5.52 -7.48 8.09
C LEU A 46 5.60 -6.16 8.85
N ALA A 47 6.03 -6.21 10.09
CA ALA A 47 6.31 -5.05 10.93
C ALA A 47 7.80 -4.73 10.91
N MET A 48 8.13 -3.45 10.79
CA MET A 48 9.44 -2.92 11.10
C MET A 48 9.46 -2.52 12.56
N LYS A 49 10.33 -3.13 13.35
CA LYS A 49 10.47 -2.87 14.79
C LYS A 49 11.84 -2.30 15.11
N ARG A 50 11.89 -1.40 16.09
CA ARG A 50 13.11 -0.92 16.76
C ARG A 50 12.93 -1.05 18.26
N ALA A 51 13.88 -1.69 18.94
CA ALA A 51 13.80 -1.96 20.37
C ALA A 51 12.45 -2.61 20.79
N GLY A 52 11.93 -3.54 19.98
CA GLY A 52 10.65 -4.22 20.22
C GLY A 52 9.39 -3.40 19.87
N VAL A 53 9.53 -2.12 19.54
CA VAL A 53 8.39 -1.25 19.20
C VAL A 53 8.19 -1.21 17.68
N ALA A 54 6.95 -1.47 17.23
CA ALA A 54 6.60 -1.38 15.81
C ALA A 54 6.54 0.09 15.37
N ILE A 55 7.34 0.42 14.34
CA ILE A 55 7.49 1.76 13.75
C ILE A 55 7.20 1.79 12.26
N GLY A 56 6.84 0.67 11.67
CA GLY A 56 6.43 0.56 10.27
C GLY A 56 5.69 -0.74 10.00
N LEU A 57 4.84 -0.70 8.98
CA LEU A 57 4.03 -1.84 8.55
C LEU A 57 3.96 -1.88 7.04
N ILE A 58 4.18 -3.06 6.46
CA ILE A 58 3.96 -3.35 5.05
C ILE A 58 3.04 -4.56 4.91
N VAL A 59 1.98 -4.42 4.11
CA VAL A 59 0.94 -5.46 3.97
C VAL A 59 0.78 -5.83 2.50
N PHE A 60 0.88 -7.12 2.24
CA PHE A 60 0.60 -7.72 0.95
C PHE A 60 -0.75 -8.44 0.97
N ALA A 61 -1.46 -8.35 -0.13
CA ALA A 61 -2.79 -8.92 -0.32
C ALA A 61 -2.91 -9.61 -1.68
N LEU A 62 -3.97 -10.39 -1.86
CA LEU A 62 -4.32 -10.85 -3.20
C LEU A 62 -4.80 -9.66 -4.03
N PRO A 63 -4.23 -9.45 -5.23
CA PRO A 63 -4.67 -8.38 -6.11
C PRO A 63 -6.06 -8.69 -6.72
N PRO A 64 -6.73 -7.68 -7.30
CA PRO A 64 -7.90 -7.93 -8.11
C PRO A 64 -7.63 -8.97 -9.21
N ARG A 65 -8.64 -9.80 -9.51
CA ARG A 65 -8.52 -10.92 -10.46
C ARG A 65 -7.91 -10.51 -11.82
N GLU A 66 -8.30 -9.36 -12.33
CA GLU A 66 -7.79 -8.86 -13.63
C GLU A 66 -6.30 -8.48 -13.55
N THR A 67 -5.84 -8.01 -12.39
CA THR A 67 -4.42 -7.75 -12.14
C THR A 67 -3.64 -9.06 -12.10
N ALA A 68 -4.14 -10.07 -11.36
CA ALA A 68 -3.51 -11.38 -11.31
C ALA A 68 -3.38 -12.02 -12.71
N LYS A 69 -4.45 -11.95 -13.51
CA LYS A 69 -4.42 -12.44 -14.91
C LYS A 69 -3.41 -11.72 -15.79
N ARG A 70 -3.25 -10.40 -15.61
CA ARG A 70 -2.35 -9.57 -16.40
C ARG A 70 -0.90 -10.01 -16.30
N TYR A 71 -0.45 -10.41 -15.11
CA TYR A 71 0.96 -10.71 -14.86
C TYR A 71 1.29 -12.18 -14.92
N GLY A 72 0.30 -13.05 -14.81
CA GLY A 72 0.51 -14.50 -14.71
C GLY A 72 1.25 -14.90 -13.42
N GLY A 73 1.32 -16.19 -13.14
CA GLY A 73 1.96 -16.72 -11.95
C GLY A 73 1.32 -16.22 -10.64
N VAL A 74 1.97 -16.51 -9.51
CA VAL A 74 1.51 -16.01 -8.21
C VAL A 74 1.87 -14.54 -8.09
N THR A 75 0.85 -13.69 -8.10
CA THR A 75 0.98 -12.24 -8.01
C THR A 75 0.40 -11.74 -6.69
N TRP A 76 1.17 -10.93 -5.94
CA TRP A 76 0.71 -10.26 -4.74
C TRP A 76 0.68 -8.74 -4.92
N GLU A 77 -0.23 -8.07 -4.24
CA GLU A 77 -0.31 -6.61 -4.20
C GLU A 77 0.30 -6.08 -2.89
N LEU A 78 1.28 -5.18 -2.97
CA LEU A 78 1.64 -4.33 -1.84
C LEU A 78 0.49 -3.34 -1.65
N ALA A 79 -0.41 -3.66 -0.73
CA ALA A 79 -1.69 -2.98 -0.57
C ALA A 79 -1.64 -1.87 0.49
N ARG A 80 -0.74 -1.97 1.49
CA ARG A 80 -0.54 -0.95 2.54
C ARG A 80 0.93 -0.83 2.87
N LEU A 81 1.37 0.40 3.05
CA LEU A 81 2.66 0.75 3.59
C LEU A 81 2.48 1.96 4.51
N TRP A 82 2.90 1.82 5.74
CA TRP A 82 2.89 2.89 6.72
C TRP A 82 4.21 2.87 7.49
N ILE A 83 4.77 4.04 7.72
CA ILE A 83 5.99 4.22 8.53
C ILE A 83 5.77 5.44 9.44
N ASP A 84 6.30 5.38 10.65
CA ASP A 84 6.27 6.50 11.58
C ASP A 84 7.08 7.68 11.02
N ASP A 85 6.55 8.91 11.15
CA ASP A 85 7.17 10.13 10.63
C ASP A 85 8.56 10.42 11.24
N ALA A 86 8.88 9.82 12.38
CA ALA A 86 10.21 9.93 12.98
C ALA A 86 11.28 9.11 12.25
N VAL A 87 10.89 8.11 11.44
CA VAL A 87 11.84 7.28 10.68
C VAL A 87 12.48 8.13 9.59
N PRO A 88 13.83 8.09 9.45
CA PRO A 88 14.53 8.92 8.47
C PRO A 88 14.11 8.64 7.03
N VAL A 89 14.39 9.59 6.16
CA VAL A 89 14.19 9.50 4.71
C VAL A 89 14.68 8.15 4.16
N ASN A 90 13.91 7.58 3.23
CA ASN A 90 14.09 6.24 2.63
C ASN A 90 13.71 5.06 3.56
N GLY A 91 13.01 5.30 4.65
CA GLY A 91 12.49 4.23 5.50
C GLY A 91 11.55 3.30 4.74
N GLU A 92 10.63 3.85 3.94
CA GLU A 92 9.70 3.08 3.10
C GLU A 92 10.43 2.21 2.08
N THR A 93 11.41 2.79 1.39
CA THR A 93 12.21 2.08 0.39
C THR A 93 13.02 0.95 1.03
N TRP A 94 13.57 1.19 2.22
CA TRP A 94 14.29 0.18 2.99
C TRP A 94 13.36 -0.95 3.42
N LEU A 95 12.16 -0.64 3.93
CA LEU A 95 11.17 -1.64 4.33
C LEU A 95 10.69 -2.47 3.13
N ILE A 96 10.41 -1.82 1.99
CA ILE A 96 10.08 -2.52 0.73
C ILE A 96 11.20 -3.51 0.38
N GLY A 97 12.46 -3.07 0.40
CA GLY A 97 13.60 -3.92 0.09
C GLY A 97 13.76 -5.12 1.05
N ARG A 98 13.46 -4.93 2.35
CA ARG A 98 13.45 -6.01 3.33
C ARG A 98 12.31 -6.99 3.08
N ALA A 99 11.11 -6.49 2.79
CA ALA A 99 9.95 -7.31 2.48
C ALA A 99 10.16 -8.15 1.20
N VAL A 100 10.73 -7.56 0.14
CA VAL A 100 11.07 -8.30 -1.09
C VAL A 100 12.04 -9.44 -0.79
N ARG A 101 13.09 -9.22 0.03
CA ARG A 101 14.02 -10.27 0.43
C ARG A 101 13.34 -11.36 1.26
N PHE A 102 12.46 -10.97 2.19
CA PHE A 102 11.67 -11.91 2.98
C PHE A 102 10.82 -12.80 2.07
N ILE A 103 10.02 -12.19 1.16
CA ILE A 103 9.16 -12.93 0.23
C ILE A 103 9.99 -13.88 -0.65
N ARG A 104 11.12 -13.42 -1.19
CA ARG A 104 11.99 -14.26 -2.04
C ARG A 104 12.48 -15.52 -1.30
N ARG A 105 12.76 -15.40 -0.02
CA ARG A 105 13.23 -16.53 0.81
C ARG A 105 12.10 -17.44 1.25
N GLU A 106 10.99 -16.86 1.75
CA GLU A 106 9.93 -17.61 2.42
C GLU A 106 8.75 -18.00 1.50
N ARG A 107 8.65 -17.34 0.35
CA ARG A 107 7.56 -17.50 -0.62
C ARG A 107 8.08 -17.51 -2.05
N PRO A 108 8.95 -18.46 -2.40
CA PRO A 108 9.60 -18.50 -3.73
C PRO A 108 8.62 -18.69 -4.89
N GLU A 109 7.39 -19.14 -4.61
CA GLU A 109 6.31 -19.24 -5.58
C GLU A 109 5.80 -17.90 -6.08
N VAL A 110 6.02 -16.80 -5.33
CA VAL A 110 5.57 -15.46 -5.72
C VAL A 110 6.43 -14.96 -6.88
N ALA A 111 5.80 -14.80 -8.03
CA ALA A 111 6.48 -14.38 -9.26
C ALA A 111 6.48 -12.85 -9.46
N VAL A 112 5.43 -12.17 -8.99
CA VAL A 112 5.24 -10.75 -9.26
C VAL A 112 4.65 -10.04 -8.02
N LEU A 113 5.22 -8.88 -7.72
CA LEU A 113 4.62 -7.92 -6.79
C LEU A 113 4.12 -6.71 -7.58
N VAL A 114 2.92 -6.25 -7.26
CA VAL A 114 2.31 -5.05 -7.86
C VAL A 114 1.91 -4.07 -6.78
N SER A 115 1.96 -2.78 -7.07
CA SER A 115 1.42 -1.75 -6.19
C SER A 115 0.88 -0.56 -6.98
N TYR A 116 0.12 0.29 -6.30
CA TYR A 116 -0.53 1.44 -6.90
C TYR A 116 -0.24 2.71 -6.10
N ALA A 117 0.23 3.74 -6.79
CA ALA A 117 0.31 5.08 -6.22
C ALA A 117 -0.93 5.88 -6.63
N ASP A 118 -1.58 6.49 -5.65
CA ASP A 118 -2.82 7.25 -5.85
C ASP A 118 -2.53 8.75 -5.93
N PRO A 119 -2.63 9.38 -7.12
CA PRO A 119 -2.42 10.81 -7.26
C PRO A 119 -3.42 11.65 -6.46
N ALA A 120 -4.64 11.13 -6.23
CA ALA A 120 -5.64 11.84 -5.43
C ALA A 120 -5.23 11.92 -3.94
N ALA A 121 -4.37 11.03 -3.48
CA ALA A 121 -3.76 11.06 -2.15
C ALA A 121 -2.35 11.69 -2.16
N GLY A 122 -1.95 12.38 -3.24
CA GLY A 122 -0.63 13.00 -3.37
C GLY A 122 0.52 12.03 -3.67
N HIS A 123 0.24 10.77 -3.99
CA HIS A 123 1.28 9.76 -4.21
C HIS A 123 1.70 9.67 -5.68
N ALA A 124 2.96 9.99 -5.96
CA ALA A 124 3.58 9.88 -7.29
C ALA A 124 4.36 8.56 -7.51
N GLY A 125 4.41 7.69 -6.50
CA GLY A 125 5.11 6.41 -6.57
C GLY A 125 6.64 6.49 -6.46
N VAL A 126 7.18 7.56 -5.90
CA VAL A 126 8.63 7.79 -5.73
C VAL A 126 9.28 6.64 -4.99
N ILE A 127 8.65 6.15 -3.93
CA ILE A 127 9.16 5.04 -3.10
C ILE A 127 9.33 3.73 -3.90
N TYR A 128 8.44 3.46 -4.85
CA TYR A 128 8.53 2.27 -5.72
C TYR A 128 9.67 2.40 -6.71
N LYS A 129 9.82 3.57 -7.35
CA LYS A 129 10.95 3.84 -8.24
C LYS A 129 12.28 3.72 -7.50
N ALA A 130 12.38 4.30 -6.30
CA ALA A 130 13.56 4.19 -5.44
C ALA A 130 13.83 2.74 -4.98
N ALA A 131 12.81 1.89 -4.90
CA ALA A 131 12.93 0.46 -4.63
C ALA A 131 13.17 -0.39 -5.89
N ASN A 132 13.46 0.22 -7.05
CA ASN A 132 13.69 -0.43 -8.35
C ASN A 132 12.46 -1.20 -8.88
N TRP A 133 11.25 -0.72 -8.60
CA TRP A 133 10.04 -1.22 -9.26
C TRP A 133 9.82 -0.49 -10.58
N ALA A 134 9.46 -1.24 -11.61
CA ALA A 134 9.15 -0.68 -12.92
C ALA A 134 7.76 0.00 -12.92
N ALA A 135 7.66 1.17 -13.51
CA ALA A 135 6.38 1.78 -13.81
C ALA A 135 5.70 0.98 -14.94
N ASP A 136 4.43 0.58 -14.74
CA ASP A 136 3.67 -0.23 -15.70
C ASP A 136 2.34 0.45 -16.05
N GLY A 137 2.40 1.73 -16.38
CA GLY A 137 1.26 2.52 -16.81
C GLY A 137 0.28 2.87 -15.69
N ARG A 138 -0.96 3.08 -16.05
CA ARG A 138 -2.06 3.46 -15.15
C ARG A 138 -3.16 2.40 -15.10
N THR A 139 -4.03 2.51 -14.09
CA THR A 139 -5.14 1.56 -13.90
C THR A 139 -6.20 1.65 -14.99
N ASP A 140 -6.29 2.75 -15.72
CA ASP A 140 -7.29 2.97 -16.78
C ASP A 140 -6.72 2.94 -18.20
N ASP A 141 -5.42 2.62 -18.35
CA ASP A 141 -4.81 2.47 -19.67
C ASP A 141 -5.53 1.40 -20.49
N GLY A 142 -5.85 1.75 -21.73
CA GLY A 142 -6.58 0.89 -22.67
C GLY A 142 -8.10 0.83 -22.45
N ARG A 143 -8.67 1.59 -21.52
CA ARG A 143 -10.13 1.69 -21.35
C ARG A 143 -10.74 2.68 -22.36
N LYS A 144 -11.87 2.27 -22.96
CA LYS A 144 -12.63 3.16 -23.87
C LYS A 144 -13.34 4.30 -23.13
N SER A 145 -13.65 4.11 -21.85
CA SER A 145 -14.29 5.13 -21.01
C SER A 145 -13.67 5.17 -19.62
N PRO A 146 -13.55 6.36 -19.00
CA PRO A 146 -13.03 6.49 -17.65
C PRO A 146 -13.95 5.77 -16.65
N ARG A 147 -13.35 5.26 -15.57
CA ARG A 147 -14.13 4.77 -14.43
C ARG A 147 -14.70 5.96 -13.67
N CYS A 148 -15.92 5.81 -13.19
CA CYS A 148 -16.56 6.80 -12.34
C CYS A 148 -16.86 6.20 -10.96
N ASP A 149 -16.81 7.04 -9.94
CA ASP A 149 -17.41 6.83 -8.64
C ASP A 149 -18.67 7.71 -8.54
N LEU A 150 -19.44 7.53 -7.48
CA LEU A 150 -20.51 8.44 -7.11
C LEU A 150 -19.99 9.36 -6.00
N GLU A 151 -20.28 10.64 -6.06
CA GLU A 151 -19.92 11.62 -5.04
C GLU A 151 -21.19 12.32 -4.55
N SER A 152 -21.41 12.33 -3.22
CA SER A 152 -22.55 13.01 -2.62
C SER A 152 -22.49 14.51 -2.89
N VAL A 153 -23.62 15.06 -3.32
CA VAL A 153 -23.77 16.51 -3.56
C VAL A 153 -23.72 17.31 -2.26
N PHE A 154 -24.05 16.67 -1.13
CA PHE A 154 -24.17 17.35 0.16
C PHE A 154 -22.85 17.47 0.91
N ASP A 155 -22.04 16.40 0.95
CA ASP A 155 -20.83 16.34 1.77
C ASP A 155 -19.57 15.95 0.98
N GLY A 156 -19.67 15.72 -0.33
CA GLY A 156 -18.55 15.29 -1.17
C GLY A 156 -18.06 13.87 -0.89
N LYS A 157 -18.82 13.08 -0.12
CA LYS A 157 -18.45 11.70 0.20
C LYS A 157 -18.50 10.83 -1.05
N ARG A 158 -17.40 10.08 -1.29
CA ARG A 158 -17.31 9.20 -2.43
C ARG A 158 -17.78 7.79 -2.13
N TYR A 159 -18.63 7.29 -3.00
CA TYR A 159 -19.14 5.93 -3.01
C TYR A 159 -18.56 5.16 -4.21
N SER A 160 -17.97 4.01 -3.94
CA SER A 160 -17.57 3.12 -5.03
C SER A 160 -18.83 2.50 -5.67
N ARG A 161 -18.70 1.97 -6.88
CA ARG A 161 -19.79 1.24 -7.55
C ARG A 161 -20.37 0.05 -6.75
N TRP A 162 -19.67 -0.40 -5.71
CA TRP A 162 -20.08 -1.47 -4.82
C TRP A 162 -20.68 -0.97 -3.51
N SER A 163 -20.61 0.34 -3.27
CA SER A 163 -21.18 0.95 -2.07
C SER A 163 -22.61 1.38 -2.38
N HIS A 164 -23.49 1.11 -1.46
CA HIS A 164 -24.86 1.63 -1.54
C HIS A 164 -24.84 3.12 -1.17
N VAL A 165 -25.46 3.95 -2.01
CA VAL A 165 -25.72 5.35 -1.68
C VAL A 165 -26.90 5.36 -0.72
N PRO A 166 -26.80 5.98 0.47
CA PRO A 166 -27.91 6.05 1.41
C PRO A 166 -29.18 6.64 0.78
N GLU A 167 -30.33 6.15 1.22
CA GLU A 167 -31.62 6.67 0.78
C GLU A 167 -31.73 8.15 1.15
N GLY A 168 -32.12 8.99 0.20
CA GLY A 168 -32.19 10.43 0.39
C GLY A 168 -30.89 11.20 0.10
N ASP A 169 -29.77 10.53 -0.12
CA ASP A 169 -28.55 11.17 -0.59
C ASP A 169 -28.58 11.31 -2.12
N MET A 170 -28.25 12.50 -2.61
CA MET A 170 -28.06 12.73 -4.04
C MET A 170 -26.58 12.58 -4.37
N ALA A 171 -26.26 11.75 -5.36
CA ALA A 171 -24.90 11.53 -5.76
C ALA A 171 -24.73 11.69 -7.29
N GLU A 172 -23.68 12.38 -7.68
CA GLU A 172 -23.29 12.58 -9.07
C GLU A 172 -22.17 11.65 -9.48
N ARG A 173 -22.09 11.35 -10.77
CA ARG A 173 -20.99 10.59 -11.34
C ARG A 173 -19.77 11.48 -11.49
N VAL A 174 -18.70 11.13 -10.79
CA VAL A 174 -17.41 11.82 -10.88
C VAL A 174 -16.34 10.88 -11.43
N PRO A 175 -15.46 11.35 -12.31
CA PRO A 175 -14.36 10.53 -12.81
C PRO A 175 -13.46 10.07 -11.65
N ARG A 176 -13.09 8.78 -11.67
CA ARG A 176 -12.11 8.25 -10.74
C ARG A 176 -10.71 8.60 -11.23
N VAL A 177 -9.88 9.13 -10.34
CA VAL A 177 -8.48 9.38 -10.66
C VAL A 177 -7.76 8.05 -10.95
N SER A 178 -7.11 7.98 -12.09
CA SER A 178 -6.33 6.81 -12.49
C SER A 178 -5.04 6.72 -11.70
N LYS A 179 -4.76 5.55 -11.10
CA LYS A 179 -3.58 5.32 -10.26
C LYS A 179 -2.39 4.86 -11.10
N TRP A 180 -1.20 5.29 -10.72
CA TRP A 180 0.04 4.75 -11.27
C TRP A 180 0.23 3.31 -10.78
N ARG A 181 0.63 2.42 -11.68
CA ARG A 181 0.92 1.02 -11.36
C ARG A 181 2.42 0.78 -11.42
N PHE A 182 2.93 0.07 -10.41
CA PHE A 182 4.33 -0.31 -10.27
C PHE A 182 4.42 -1.81 -10.11
N VAL A 183 5.46 -2.41 -10.73
CA VAL A 183 5.64 -3.86 -10.76
C VAL A 183 7.07 -4.22 -10.42
N HIS A 184 7.24 -5.24 -9.60
CA HIS A 184 8.51 -5.89 -9.30
C HIS A 184 8.41 -7.39 -9.64
N ARG A 185 9.25 -7.84 -10.57
CA ARG A 185 9.34 -9.25 -10.92
C ARG A 185 10.35 -9.92 -9.98
N MET A 186 9.89 -10.96 -9.30
CA MET A 186 10.72 -11.77 -8.42
C MET A 186 11.58 -12.69 -9.31
N LYS A 187 12.90 -12.66 -9.11
CA LYS A 187 13.86 -13.52 -9.81
C LYS A 187 14.25 -14.66 -8.89
#